data_ae803d6bdf3ddc3e592fbd5bcb078f45
#
_entry.id   ae803d6bdf3ddc3e592fbd5bcb078f45
#
_cell.length_a   1.000
_cell.length_b   1.000
_cell.length_c   1.000
_cell.angle_alpha   90.00
_cell.angle_beta   90.00
_cell.angle_gamma   90.00
#
_symmetry.space_group_name_H-M   'P 1'
#
loop_
_entity.id
_entity.type
_entity.pdbx_description
1 polymer ?
#
loop_
_entity_poly.entity_id
_entity_poly.type
_entity_poly.pdbx_seq_one_letter_code
_entity_poly.pdbx_strand_id
1 'polypeptide(L)'
;LYGGTVAFLNGPCKRLGIDVTFVDGSKQGAFAAAVKQGKTMLVLAESPSNPQMGVVDFSELASIKGPYTVVDSTLATPLGQSPLAHGVSLVVHSATKGIAGHNDATLGVIAGEKDLIDAIWSYAVLHGATASPYDAVNGLRGIRTLGVRLAHQCNSAMELATRLTTHKAISAVHYPGLSTHPQHALAAKQMRQFGSLLSFEVVGGKDAARKVVDGLKLVRPAVSLGGPESLICHPASSTHVGVTPEDQVTAGITQGLLRVSARPESTTDLNAHSQ
;
A
#
# COMPACT_ATOMS: atom_id res chain seq x y z
N LEU A 1 -5.37 5.50 -2.01
CA LEU A 1 -4.01 5.85 -2.47
C LEU A 1 -3.20 6.41 -1.31
N TYR A 2 -1.88 6.21 -1.37
CA TYR A 2 -0.93 6.87 -0.47
C TYR A 2 -1.09 8.40 -0.51
N GLY A 3 -1.10 9.06 0.67
CA GLY A 3 -1.34 10.49 0.78
C GLY A 3 -0.37 11.36 -0.04
N GLY A 4 0.90 10.95 -0.17
CA GLY A 4 1.87 11.63 -1.03
C GLY A 4 1.52 11.55 -2.52
N THR A 5 0.97 10.44 -2.99
CA THR A 5 0.46 10.30 -4.36
C THR A 5 -0.72 11.22 -4.60
N VAL A 6 -1.67 11.29 -3.66
CA VAL A 6 -2.81 12.21 -3.73
C VAL A 6 -2.35 13.66 -3.77
N ALA A 7 -1.40 14.03 -2.92
CA ALA A 7 -0.83 15.38 -2.89
C ALA A 7 -0.10 15.73 -4.21
N PHE A 8 0.63 14.78 -4.79
CA PHE A 8 1.29 14.95 -6.10
C PHE A 8 0.27 15.17 -7.22
N LEU A 9 -0.78 14.37 -7.26
CA LEU A 9 -1.85 14.49 -8.26
C LEU A 9 -2.60 15.81 -8.16
N ASN A 10 -2.97 16.22 -6.95
CA ASN A 10 -3.71 17.47 -6.70
C ASN A 10 -2.85 18.75 -6.78
N GLY A 11 -1.54 18.63 -6.62
CA GLY A 11 -0.60 19.74 -6.64
C GLY A 11 0.19 19.82 -7.94
N PRO A 12 1.35 19.17 -8.06
CA PRO A 12 2.23 19.24 -9.24
C PRO A 12 1.52 18.90 -10.55
N CYS A 13 0.79 17.79 -10.63
CA CYS A 13 0.08 17.39 -11.85
C CYS A 13 -0.91 18.45 -12.30
N LYS A 14 -1.71 18.98 -11.37
CA LYS A 14 -2.67 20.04 -11.68
C LYS A 14 -2.00 21.31 -12.20
N ARG A 15 -0.85 21.70 -11.61
CA ARG A 15 -0.06 22.86 -12.13
C ARG A 15 0.51 22.64 -13.52
N LEU A 16 0.73 21.40 -13.91
CA LEU A 16 1.17 21.00 -15.25
C LEU A 16 -0.01 20.85 -16.24
N GLY A 17 -1.24 21.20 -15.83
CA GLY A 17 -2.42 21.09 -16.69
C GLY A 17 -2.94 19.66 -16.85
N ILE A 18 -2.57 18.74 -15.96
CA ILE A 18 -3.06 17.36 -15.97
C ILE A 18 -4.33 17.29 -15.15
N ASP A 19 -5.44 16.95 -15.82
CA ASP A 19 -6.71 16.68 -15.15
C ASP A 19 -6.67 15.32 -14.45
N VAL A 20 -7.15 15.29 -13.20
CA VAL A 20 -7.22 14.08 -12.39
C VAL A 20 -8.65 13.82 -11.94
N THR A 21 -9.12 12.60 -12.14
CA THR A 21 -10.41 12.11 -11.62
C THR A 21 -10.14 10.97 -10.64
N PHE A 22 -10.60 11.10 -9.39
CA PHE A 22 -10.55 10.03 -8.41
C PHE A 22 -11.77 9.15 -8.52
N VAL A 23 -11.58 7.84 -8.42
CA VAL A 23 -12.66 6.85 -8.47
C VAL A 23 -12.54 5.87 -7.28
N ASP A 24 -13.66 5.29 -6.89
CA ASP A 24 -13.68 4.23 -5.89
C ASP A 24 -13.31 2.91 -6.58
N GLY A 25 -12.02 2.56 -6.52
CA GLY A 25 -11.48 1.33 -7.14
C GLY A 25 -11.94 0.02 -6.49
N SER A 26 -12.73 0.07 -5.41
CA SER A 26 -13.38 -1.12 -4.85
C SER A 26 -14.65 -1.52 -5.64
N LYS A 27 -15.17 -0.61 -6.45
CA LYS A 27 -16.35 -0.84 -7.29
C LYS A 27 -15.93 -1.34 -8.67
N GLN A 28 -16.41 -2.51 -9.03
CA GLN A 28 -16.17 -3.07 -10.35
C GLN A 28 -16.65 -2.12 -11.47
N GLY A 29 -15.83 -1.92 -12.49
CA GLY A 29 -16.12 -1.04 -13.62
C GLY A 29 -15.85 0.45 -13.37
N ALA A 30 -15.52 0.88 -12.13
CA ALA A 30 -15.35 2.29 -11.80
C ALA A 30 -14.24 2.97 -12.62
N PHE A 31 -13.11 2.29 -12.80
CA PHE A 31 -12.00 2.81 -13.60
C PHE A 31 -12.41 2.94 -15.08
N ALA A 32 -13.00 1.90 -15.65
CA ALA A 32 -13.44 1.91 -17.04
C ALA A 32 -14.48 3.00 -17.32
N ALA A 33 -15.45 3.18 -16.42
CA ALA A 33 -16.50 4.20 -16.53
C ALA A 33 -15.94 5.63 -16.48
N ALA A 34 -14.82 5.87 -15.81
CA ALA A 34 -14.18 7.18 -15.72
C ALA A 34 -13.30 7.53 -16.93
N VAL A 35 -12.95 6.56 -17.77
CA VAL A 35 -12.11 6.77 -18.96
C VAL A 35 -12.82 7.63 -19.99
N LYS A 36 -12.19 8.73 -20.35
CA LYS A 36 -12.59 9.60 -21.48
C LYS A 36 -11.74 9.23 -22.69
N GLN A 37 -12.34 8.62 -23.69
CA GLN A 37 -11.63 8.16 -24.91
C GLN A 37 -10.84 9.30 -25.58
N GLY A 38 -9.58 9.02 -25.92
CA GLY A 38 -8.66 9.99 -26.53
C GLY A 38 -8.17 11.11 -25.60
N LYS A 39 -8.63 11.14 -24.32
CA LYS A 39 -8.20 12.13 -23.33
C LYS A 39 -7.50 11.51 -22.13
N THR A 40 -8.06 10.41 -21.59
CA THR A 40 -7.42 9.72 -20.47
C THR A 40 -6.18 8.99 -20.97
N MET A 41 -5.02 9.37 -20.46
CA MET A 41 -3.72 8.79 -20.85
C MET A 41 -3.24 7.74 -19.86
N LEU A 42 -3.67 7.84 -18.61
CA LEU A 42 -3.19 6.97 -17.53
C LEU A 42 -4.33 6.61 -16.57
N VAL A 43 -4.37 5.35 -16.14
CA VAL A 43 -5.17 4.85 -15.03
C VAL A 43 -4.19 4.37 -13.95
N LEU A 44 -4.20 5.02 -12.77
CA LEU A 44 -3.34 4.64 -11.65
C LEU A 44 -4.18 4.01 -10.55
N ALA A 45 -3.79 2.83 -10.12
CA ALA A 45 -4.36 2.14 -8.97
C ALA A 45 -3.28 1.80 -7.94
N GLU A 46 -3.66 1.61 -6.68
CA GLU A 46 -2.82 1.07 -5.62
C GLU A 46 -3.47 -0.20 -5.06
N SER A 47 -2.72 -1.30 -5.05
CA SER A 47 -3.23 -2.59 -4.61
C SER A 47 -2.14 -3.42 -3.92
N PRO A 48 -2.35 -3.87 -2.66
CA PRO A 48 -3.40 -3.42 -1.74
C PRO A 48 -3.31 -1.92 -1.46
N SER A 49 -4.45 -1.27 -1.19
CA SER A 49 -4.51 0.16 -0.95
C SER A 49 -4.15 0.54 0.49
N ASN A 50 -3.55 1.71 0.68
CA ASN A 50 -3.21 2.26 1.99
C ASN A 50 -4.24 3.36 2.38
N PRO A 51 -4.93 3.29 3.54
CA PRO A 51 -4.73 2.31 4.62
C PRO A 51 -5.73 1.15 4.67
N GLN A 52 -6.73 1.09 3.78
CA GLN A 52 -7.88 0.18 3.86
C GLN A 52 -7.60 -1.24 3.37
N MET A 53 -6.41 -1.51 2.83
CA MET A 53 -6.02 -2.82 2.28
C MET A 53 -6.94 -3.32 1.16
N GLY A 54 -7.69 -2.44 0.48
CA GLY A 54 -8.53 -2.79 -0.66
C GLY A 54 -7.72 -3.33 -1.84
N VAL A 55 -8.27 -4.27 -2.55
CA VAL A 55 -7.62 -4.97 -3.68
C VAL A 55 -8.32 -4.63 -4.98
N VAL A 56 -7.55 -4.28 -6.01
CA VAL A 56 -8.06 -3.94 -7.34
C VAL A 56 -7.92 -5.15 -8.28
N ASP A 57 -8.93 -5.39 -9.12
CA ASP A 57 -8.88 -6.46 -10.12
C ASP A 57 -7.96 -6.05 -11.29
N PHE A 58 -6.83 -6.75 -11.41
CA PHE A 58 -5.85 -6.48 -12.47
C PHE A 58 -6.38 -6.87 -13.86
N SER A 59 -7.25 -7.86 -13.95
CA SER A 59 -7.86 -8.27 -15.22
C SER A 59 -8.81 -7.17 -15.73
N GLU A 60 -9.54 -6.51 -14.81
CA GLU A 60 -10.36 -5.34 -15.15
C GLU A 60 -9.48 -4.20 -15.66
N LEU A 61 -8.42 -3.82 -14.92
CA LEU A 61 -7.49 -2.78 -15.36
C LEU A 61 -6.90 -3.06 -16.73
N ALA A 62 -6.44 -4.28 -16.97
CA ALA A 62 -5.84 -4.70 -18.25
C ALA A 62 -6.85 -4.68 -19.41
N SER A 63 -8.14 -4.80 -19.14
CA SER A 63 -9.20 -4.74 -20.15
C SER A 63 -9.48 -3.33 -20.67
N ILE A 64 -9.06 -2.29 -19.94
CA ILE A 64 -9.26 -0.88 -20.29
C ILE A 64 -8.43 -0.54 -21.52
N LYS A 65 -9.10 -0.06 -22.59
CA LYS A 65 -8.45 0.30 -23.84
C LYS A 65 -8.18 1.79 -23.94
N GLY A 66 -7.01 2.13 -24.47
CA GLY A 66 -6.55 3.50 -24.69
C GLY A 66 -5.50 3.97 -23.70
N PRO A 67 -5.81 4.19 -22.42
CA PRO A 67 -4.81 4.63 -21.45
C PRO A 67 -3.85 3.51 -21.03
N TYR A 68 -2.63 3.89 -20.63
CA TYR A 68 -1.75 3.00 -19.88
C TYR A 68 -2.32 2.75 -18.48
N THR A 69 -2.20 1.52 -18.01
CA THR A 69 -2.58 1.15 -16.64
C THR A 69 -1.34 0.99 -15.77
N VAL A 70 -1.36 1.57 -14.59
CA VAL A 70 -0.25 1.54 -13.63
C VAL A 70 -0.78 1.05 -12.28
N VAL A 71 -0.07 0.13 -11.67
CA VAL A 71 -0.37 -0.34 -10.31
C VAL A 71 0.80 -0.03 -9.38
N ASP A 72 0.54 0.76 -8.34
CA ASP A 72 1.42 0.81 -7.19
C ASP A 72 1.23 -0.44 -6.35
N SER A 73 2.24 -1.31 -6.36
CA SER A 73 2.22 -2.61 -5.68
C SER A 73 3.18 -2.63 -4.47
N THR A 74 3.45 -1.47 -3.90
CA THR A 74 4.40 -1.29 -2.79
C THR A 74 4.11 -2.22 -1.62
N LEU A 75 2.84 -2.35 -1.21
CA LEU A 75 2.44 -3.10 -0.02
C LEU A 75 2.59 -4.61 -0.19
N ALA A 76 2.35 -5.12 -1.39
CA ALA A 76 2.46 -6.54 -1.70
C ALA A 76 3.90 -6.97 -2.02
N THR A 77 4.73 -6.06 -2.51
CA THR A 77 6.06 -6.34 -3.11
C THR A 77 5.95 -7.19 -4.39
N PRO A 78 7.02 -7.35 -5.19
CA PRO A 78 6.98 -8.20 -6.39
C PRO A 78 6.73 -9.69 -6.10
N LEU A 79 6.97 -10.14 -4.85
CA LEU A 79 6.75 -11.53 -4.46
C LEU A 79 5.29 -11.80 -4.06
N GLY A 80 4.59 -10.79 -3.52
CA GLY A 80 3.18 -10.92 -3.12
C GLY A 80 2.23 -10.92 -4.29
N GLN A 81 2.49 -10.10 -5.33
CA GLN A 81 1.65 -10.06 -6.54
C GLN A 81 2.46 -9.58 -7.76
N SER A 82 1.94 -9.86 -8.96
CA SER A 82 2.59 -9.51 -10.24
C SER A 82 1.58 -8.88 -11.21
N PRO A 83 1.28 -7.57 -11.11
CA PRO A 83 0.31 -6.91 -11.99
C PRO A 83 0.62 -7.06 -13.49
N LEU A 84 1.90 -7.02 -13.87
CA LEU A 84 2.34 -7.20 -15.27
C LEU A 84 1.91 -8.56 -15.85
N ALA A 85 1.91 -9.64 -15.04
CA ALA A 85 1.47 -10.96 -15.47
C ALA A 85 -0.04 -11.01 -15.78
N HIS A 86 -0.80 -10.01 -15.38
CA HIS A 86 -2.23 -9.85 -15.64
C HIS A 86 -2.52 -8.85 -16.77
N GLY A 87 -1.48 -8.32 -17.44
CA GLY A 87 -1.62 -7.40 -18.56
C GLY A 87 -1.70 -5.91 -18.18
N VAL A 88 -1.40 -5.55 -16.92
CA VAL A 88 -1.20 -4.15 -16.53
C VAL A 88 0.06 -3.61 -17.20
N SER A 89 0.03 -2.36 -17.70
CA SER A 89 1.12 -1.79 -18.51
C SER A 89 2.40 -1.55 -17.70
N LEU A 90 2.26 -1.03 -16.48
CA LEU A 90 3.38 -0.66 -15.60
C LEU A 90 3.09 -1.03 -14.16
N VAL A 91 4.11 -1.39 -13.42
CA VAL A 91 4.06 -1.54 -11.97
C VAL A 91 5.09 -0.62 -11.32
N VAL A 92 4.69 0.05 -10.25
CA VAL A 92 5.58 0.88 -9.45
C VAL A 92 5.67 0.36 -8.02
N HIS A 93 6.81 0.56 -7.40
CA HIS A 93 7.04 0.26 -5.99
C HIS A 93 7.85 1.40 -5.34
N SER A 94 7.45 1.82 -4.17
CA SER A 94 8.40 2.43 -3.24
C SER A 94 9.33 1.33 -2.72
N ALA A 95 10.46 1.16 -3.40
CA ALA A 95 11.46 0.16 -3.01
C ALA A 95 12.12 0.49 -1.66
N THR A 96 11.99 1.73 -1.19
CA THR A 96 12.22 2.19 0.20
C THR A 96 11.62 1.26 1.24
N LYS A 97 10.46 0.65 0.90
CA LYS A 97 9.64 -0.16 1.83
C LYS A 97 10.14 -1.61 1.86
N GLY A 98 9.28 -2.57 1.62
CA GLY A 98 9.59 -4.00 1.73
C GLY A 98 10.77 -4.47 0.88
N ILE A 99 11.03 -3.87 -0.29
CA ILE A 99 12.13 -4.29 -1.18
C ILE A 99 13.49 -4.05 -0.49
N ALA A 100 13.82 -2.81 -0.12
CA ALA A 100 15.03 -2.52 0.66
C ALA A 100 14.93 -3.09 2.07
N GLY A 101 13.81 -2.86 2.76
CA GLY A 101 13.39 -3.58 3.95
C GLY A 101 14.20 -3.34 5.23
N HIS A 102 15.04 -2.30 5.27
CA HIS A 102 15.95 -2.01 6.40
C HIS A 102 15.90 -0.54 6.84
N ASN A 103 14.97 0.27 6.32
CA ASN A 103 14.83 1.72 6.63
C ASN A 103 16.09 2.56 6.31
N ASP A 104 16.92 2.12 5.39
CA ASP A 104 18.24 2.66 5.07
C ASP A 104 18.40 3.03 3.58
N ALA A 105 17.31 3.12 2.82
CA ALA A 105 17.28 3.52 1.42
C ALA A 105 16.03 4.33 1.09
N THR A 106 16.15 5.31 0.20
CA THR A 106 15.04 6.01 -0.44
C THR A 106 15.07 5.73 -1.93
N LEU A 107 14.18 4.84 -2.41
CA LEU A 107 14.30 4.25 -3.72
C LEU A 107 12.92 3.99 -4.33
N GLY A 108 12.73 4.35 -5.61
CA GLY A 108 11.59 3.96 -6.44
C GLY A 108 12.00 2.93 -7.49
N VAL A 109 11.07 2.05 -7.84
CA VAL A 109 11.24 1.10 -8.95
C VAL A 109 10.01 1.13 -9.82
N ILE A 110 10.22 1.16 -11.13
CA ILE A 110 9.18 1.02 -12.16
C ILE A 110 9.57 -0.15 -13.04
N ALA A 111 8.61 -1.02 -13.36
CA ALA A 111 8.80 -2.13 -14.29
C ALA A 111 7.66 -2.17 -15.30
N GLY A 112 7.96 -2.60 -16.52
CA GLY A 112 7.03 -2.70 -17.64
C GLY A 112 7.75 -3.06 -18.93
N GLU A 113 7.08 -2.85 -20.06
CA GLU A 113 7.69 -3.09 -21.38
C GLU A 113 8.87 -2.13 -21.63
N LYS A 114 9.87 -2.62 -22.35
CA LYS A 114 11.15 -1.92 -22.54
C LYS A 114 10.98 -0.51 -23.11
N ASP A 115 10.16 -0.34 -24.13
CA ASP A 115 10.03 0.96 -24.81
C ASP A 115 9.41 2.03 -23.87
N LEU A 116 8.44 1.62 -23.03
CA LEU A 116 7.87 2.49 -22.00
C LEU A 116 8.92 2.84 -20.94
N ILE A 117 9.70 1.86 -20.50
CA ILE A 117 10.74 2.08 -19.50
C ILE A 117 11.85 2.97 -20.04
N ASP A 118 12.26 2.81 -21.30
CA ASP A 118 13.28 3.66 -21.94
C ASP A 118 12.81 5.14 -22.01
N ALA A 119 11.53 5.36 -22.34
CA ALA A 119 10.96 6.72 -22.35
C ALA A 119 10.92 7.33 -20.94
N ILE A 120 10.46 6.56 -19.94
CA ILE A 120 10.42 6.99 -18.53
C ILE A 120 11.85 7.27 -18.01
N TRP A 121 12.80 6.39 -18.33
CA TRP A 121 14.20 6.55 -17.94
C TRP A 121 14.80 7.84 -18.50
N SER A 122 14.60 8.10 -19.79
CA SER A 122 15.07 9.33 -20.45
C SER A 122 14.53 10.57 -19.74
N TYR A 123 13.25 10.58 -19.37
CA TYR A 123 12.64 11.66 -18.61
C TYR A 123 13.21 11.77 -17.19
N ALA A 124 13.36 10.65 -16.50
CA ALA A 124 13.89 10.60 -15.13
C ALA A 124 15.31 11.15 -15.03
N VAL A 125 16.17 10.82 -15.99
CA VAL A 125 17.56 11.33 -16.05
C VAL A 125 17.58 12.85 -16.21
N LEU A 126 16.75 13.41 -17.11
CA LEU A 126 16.69 14.86 -17.32
C LEU A 126 16.18 15.63 -16.10
N HIS A 127 15.34 15.01 -15.28
CA HIS A 127 14.77 15.60 -14.07
C HIS A 127 15.53 15.26 -12.79
N GLY A 128 16.61 14.49 -12.89
CA GLY A 128 17.41 14.06 -11.75
C GLY A 128 16.69 13.05 -10.83
N ALA A 129 15.62 12.40 -11.31
CA ALA A 129 14.87 11.40 -10.55
C ALA A 129 15.58 10.02 -10.60
N THR A 130 16.86 10.01 -10.25
CA THR A 130 17.71 8.82 -10.24
C THR A 130 18.11 8.47 -8.81
N ALA A 131 18.21 7.18 -8.53
CA ALA A 131 18.67 6.72 -7.23
C ALA A 131 20.15 7.09 -7.00
N SER A 132 20.50 7.41 -5.74
CA SER A 132 21.91 7.50 -5.38
C SER A 132 22.58 6.12 -5.45
N PRO A 133 23.90 6.04 -5.71
CA PRO A 133 24.61 4.76 -5.67
C PRO A 133 24.47 4.05 -4.33
N TYR A 134 24.40 4.80 -3.23
CA TYR A 134 24.23 4.26 -1.89
C TYR A 134 22.85 3.60 -1.70
N ASP A 135 21.78 4.28 -2.11
CA ASP A 135 20.41 3.73 -2.07
C ASP A 135 20.30 2.49 -2.96
N ALA A 136 20.94 2.50 -4.15
CA ALA A 136 20.93 1.37 -5.06
C ALA A 136 21.60 0.12 -4.45
N VAL A 137 22.75 0.30 -3.78
CA VAL A 137 23.46 -0.79 -3.07
C VAL A 137 22.60 -1.35 -1.93
N ASN A 138 21.99 -0.48 -1.12
CA ASN A 138 21.11 -0.90 -0.03
C ASN A 138 19.85 -1.61 -0.56
N GLY A 139 19.26 -1.11 -1.64
CA GLY A 139 18.16 -1.77 -2.33
C GLY A 139 18.53 -3.16 -2.84
N LEU A 140 19.69 -3.30 -3.48
CA LEU A 140 20.22 -4.58 -3.96
C LEU A 140 20.49 -5.55 -2.81
N ARG A 141 21.05 -5.09 -1.71
CA ARG A 141 21.25 -5.87 -0.48
C ARG A 141 19.92 -6.33 0.09
N GLY A 142 18.94 -5.43 0.19
CA GLY A 142 17.63 -5.72 0.74
C GLY A 142 16.84 -6.76 -0.05
N ILE A 143 16.85 -6.66 -1.38
CA ILE A 143 16.08 -7.59 -2.24
C ILE A 143 16.56 -9.04 -2.10
N ARG A 144 17.83 -9.28 -1.76
CA ARG A 144 18.39 -10.63 -1.57
C ARG A 144 17.76 -11.39 -0.40
N THR A 145 17.18 -10.68 0.57
CA THR A 145 16.51 -11.28 1.73
C THR A 145 14.98 -11.08 1.69
N LEU A 146 14.45 -10.47 0.63
CA LEU A 146 13.02 -10.15 0.53
C LEU A 146 12.14 -11.39 0.72
N GLY A 147 12.50 -12.53 0.13
CA GLY A 147 11.70 -13.75 0.21
C GLY A 147 11.49 -14.24 1.64
N VAL A 148 12.56 -14.37 2.41
CA VAL A 148 12.50 -14.82 3.81
C VAL A 148 11.78 -13.80 4.70
N ARG A 149 12.06 -12.51 4.51
CA ARG A 149 11.42 -11.44 5.30
C ARG A 149 9.92 -11.38 5.03
N LEU A 150 9.51 -11.33 3.77
CA LEU A 150 8.11 -11.21 3.40
C LEU A 150 7.29 -12.41 3.87
N ALA A 151 7.78 -13.63 3.68
CA ALA A 151 7.08 -14.83 4.12
C ALA A 151 6.78 -14.79 5.61
N HIS A 152 7.79 -14.46 6.43
CA HIS A 152 7.61 -14.36 7.87
C HIS A 152 6.67 -13.20 8.26
N GLN A 153 6.85 -12.03 7.66
CA GLN A 153 6.00 -10.85 7.90
C GLN A 153 4.53 -11.10 7.54
N CYS A 154 4.25 -11.81 6.44
CA CYS A 154 2.89 -12.17 6.04
C CYS A 154 2.24 -13.14 7.05
N ASN A 155 3.00 -14.11 7.56
CA ASN A 155 2.51 -15.03 8.59
C ASN A 155 2.18 -14.28 9.88
N SER A 156 3.05 -13.38 10.33
CA SER A 156 2.81 -12.53 11.50
C SER A 156 1.59 -11.62 11.32
N ALA A 157 1.41 -11.04 10.13
CA ALA A 157 0.26 -10.21 9.81
C ALA A 157 -1.05 -11.03 9.83
N MET A 158 -1.05 -12.24 9.27
CA MET A 158 -2.22 -13.12 9.28
C MET A 158 -2.60 -13.54 10.70
N GLU A 159 -1.63 -13.94 11.52
CA GLU A 159 -1.89 -14.32 12.90
C GLU A 159 -2.45 -13.14 13.71
N LEU A 160 -1.83 -11.97 13.61
CA LEU A 160 -2.31 -10.76 14.29
C LEU A 160 -3.72 -10.38 13.79
N ALA A 161 -3.95 -10.37 12.48
CA ALA A 161 -5.27 -10.07 11.91
C ALA A 161 -6.34 -11.03 12.43
N THR A 162 -6.06 -12.34 12.45
CA THR A 162 -6.98 -13.36 12.95
C THR A 162 -7.34 -13.14 14.43
N ARG A 163 -6.37 -12.82 15.28
CA ARG A 163 -6.61 -12.55 16.70
C ARG A 163 -7.44 -11.28 16.92
N LEU A 164 -7.14 -10.22 16.16
CA LEU A 164 -7.90 -8.97 16.27
C LEU A 164 -9.37 -9.13 15.91
N THR A 165 -9.74 -10.08 15.03
CA THR A 165 -11.17 -10.32 14.71
C THR A 165 -12.01 -10.78 15.89
N THR A 166 -11.41 -11.34 16.93
CA THR A 166 -12.10 -11.83 18.14
C THR A 166 -12.02 -10.88 19.32
N HIS A 167 -11.29 -9.76 19.17
CA HIS A 167 -11.07 -8.83 20.27
C HIS A 167 -12.24 -7.85 20.43
N LYS A 168 -12.79 -7.73 21.65
CA LYS A 168 -14.01 -6.95 21.96
C LYS A 168 -13.90 -5.45 21.65
N ALA A 169 -12.69 -4.88 21.73
CA ALA A 169 -12.45 -3.47 21.44
C ALA A 169 -12.21 -3.18 19.95
N ILE A 170 -12.25 -4.18 19.08
CA ILE A 170 -12.03 -4.05 17.64
C ILE A 170 -13.35 -4.24 16.89
N SER A 171 -13.75 -3.27 16.10
CA SER A 171 -14.99 -3.29 15.32
C SER A 171 -14.79 -3.84 13.90
N ALA A 172 -13.60 -3.68 13.33
CA ALA A 172 -13.26 -4.18 11.98
C ALA A 172 -11.77 -4.48 11.85
N VAL A 173 -11.43 -5.46 11.01
CA VAL A 173 -10.04 -5.77 10.62
C VAL A 173 -9.95 -5.83 9.10
N HIS A 174 -9.05 -5.04 8.53
CA HIS A 174 -8.81 -4.95 7.10
C HIS A 174 -7.50 -5.67 6.75
N TYR A 175 -7.62 -6.88 6.24
CA TYR A 175 -6.49 -7.69 5.78
C TYR A 175 -6.94 -8.64 4.67
N PRO A 176 -6.36 -8.57 3.45
CA PRO A 176 -6.87 -9.35 2.31
C PRO A 176 -6.81 -10.88 2.50
N GLY A 177 -5.99 -11.35 3.44
CA GLY A 177 -5.88 -12.76 3.79
C GLY A 177 -7.04 -13.31 4.62
N LEU A 178 -7.83 -12.46 5.28
CA LEU A 178 -8.99 -12.90 6.05
C LEU A 178 -10.16 -13.22 5.13
N SER A 179 -10.85 -14.33 5.37
CA SER A 179 -12.07 -14.71 4.63
C SER A 179 -13.21 -13.69 4.78
N THR A 180 -13.17 -12.88 5.82
CA THR A 180 -14.13 -11.80 6.09
C THR A 180 -13.83 -10.53 5.31
N HIS A 181 -12.65 -10.42 4.67
CA HIS A 181 -12.32 -9.26 3.84
C HIS A 181 -13.20 -9.25 2.57
N PRO A 182 -13.83 -8.11 2.21
CA PRO A 182 -14.77 -8.05 1.08
C PRO A 182 -14.20 -8.57 -0.25
N GLN A 183 -12.91 -8.40 -0.45
CA GLN A 183 -12.21 -8.77 -1.68
C GLN A 183 -11.27 -9.98 -1.48
N HIS A 184 -11.50 -10.81 -0.45
CA HIS A 184 -10.66 -11.98 -0.19
C HIS A 184 -10.56 -12.94 -1.38
N ALA A 185 -11.69 -13.24 -2.02
CA ALA A 185 -11.72 -14.13 -3.19
C ALA A 185 -10.86 -13.61 -4.35
N LEU A 186 -10.91 -12.30 -4.60
CA LEU A 186 -10.06 -11.65 -5.60
C LEU A 186 -8.58 -11.68 -5.17
N ALA A 187 -8.30 -11.36 -3.92
CA ALA A 187 -6.94 -11.42 -3.38
C ALA A 187 -6.34 -12.83 -3.49
N ALA A 188 -7.10 -13.85 -3.10
CA ALA A 188 -6.67 -15.25 -3.21
C ALA A 188 -6.40 -15.70 -4.66
N LYS A 189 -7.10 -15.12 -5.64
CA LYS A 189 -6.90 -15.41 -7.06
C LYS A 189 -5.63 -14.79 -7.64
N GLN A 190 -5.27 -13.57 -7.22
CA GLN A 190 -4.20 -12.78 -7.88
C GLN A 190 -2.97 -12.54 -7.03
N MET A 191 -3.03 -12.80 -5.72
CA MET A 191 -1.91 -12.61 -4.80
C MET A 191 -1.33 -13.96 -4.36
N ARG A 192 -0.01 -14.04 -4.32
CA ARG A 192 0.72 -15.19 -3.76
C ARG A 192 0.90 -15.09 -2.25
N GLN A 193 0.96 -13.85 -1.73
CA GLN A 193 1.02 -13.51 -0.32
C GLN A 193 0.25 -12.21 -0.10
N PHE A 194 -0.45 -12.09 1.02
CA PHE A 194 -1.39 -10.98 1.27
C PHE A 194 -0.74 -9.71 1.84
N GLY A 195 0.59 -9.71 1.96
CA GLY A 195 1.36 -8.57 2.46
C GLY A 195 1.53 -8.58 3.98
N SER A 196 2.38 -7.67 4.44
CA SER A 196 2.78 -7.53 5.85
C SER A 196 2.01 -6.44 6.60
N LEU A 197 1.06 -5.77 5.92
CA LEU A 197 0.27 -4.69 6.49
C LEU A 197 -1.16 -5.14 6.74
N LEU A 198 -1.70 -4.67 7.85
CA LEU A 198 -3.12 -4.74 8.16
C LEU A 198 -3.58 -3.42 8.79
N SER A 199 -4.87 -3.17 8.72
CA SER A 199 -5.50 -2.10 9.46
C SER A 199 -6.66 -2.64 10.29
N PHE A 200 -6.99 -1.96 11.38
CA PHE A 200 -8.12 -2.33 12.21
C PHE A 200 -8.74 -1.10 12.86
N GLU A 201 -10.00 -1.22 13.23
CA GLU A 201 -10.76 -0.14 13.83
C GLU A 201 -11.02 -0.39 15.31
N VAL A 202 -10.60 0.57 16.14
CA VAL A 202 -10.81 0.52 17.59
C VAL A 202 -12.14 1.16 17.94
N VAL A 203 -12.95 0.47 18.74
CA VAL A 203 -14.19 1.02 19.31
C VAL A 203 -13.86 2.17 20.25
N GLY A 204 -14.55 3.31 20.09
CA GLY A 204 -14.30 4.53 20.89
C GLY A 204 -13.49 5.61 20.17
N GLY A 205 -13.20 5.42 18.87
CA GLY A 205 -12.65 6.45 18.00
C GLY A 205 -11.23 6.90 18.37
N LYS A 206 -10.92 8.18 18.15
CA LYS A 206 -9.57 8.74 18.26
C LYS A 206 -8.92 8.54 19.63
N ASP A 207 -9.65 8.74 20.71
CA ASP A 207 -9.08 8.65 22.06
C ASP A 207 -8.75 7.20 22.44
N ALA A 208 -9.57 6.25 21.99
CA ALA A 208 -9.30 4.84 22.16
C ALA A 208 -8.09 4.40 21.29
N ALA A 209 -8.04 4.82 20.04
CA ALA A 209 -6.91 4.56 19.15
C ALA A 209 -5.59 5.12 19.71
N ARG A 210 -5.62 6.32 20.27
CA ARG A 210 -4.46 6.92 20.96
C ARG A 210 -4.01 6.08 22.15
N LYS A 211 -4.94 5.64 23.02
CA LYS A 211 -4.61 4.78 24.17
C LYS A 211 -3.95 3.48 23.74
N VAL A 212 -4.41 2.88 22.62
CA VAL A 212 -3.76 1.69 22.05
C VAL A 212 -2.32 2.02 21.66
N VAL A 213 -2.09 3.07 20.89
CA VAL A 213 -0.74 3.46 20.44
C VAL A 213 0.19 3.77 21.61
N ASP A 214 -0.29 4.53 22.60
CA ASP A 214 0.49 4.93 23.77
C ASP A 214 0.79 3.75 24.72
N GLY A 215 -0.03 2.71 24.72
CA GLY A 215 0.12 1.51 25.56
C GLY A 215 1.08 0.46 24.99
N LEU A 216 1.40 0.51 23.70
CA LEU A 216 2.26 -0.47 23.07
C LEU A 216 3.73 -0.26 23.45
N LYS A 217 4.43 -1.35 23.79
CA LYS A 217 5.86 -1.32 24.19
C LYS A 217 6.78 -1.79 23.06
N LEU A 218 6.36 -2.81 22.31
CA LEU A 218 7.16 -3.43 21.26
C LEU A 218 6.93 -2.74 19.91
N VAL A 219 5.66 -2.52 19.55
CA VAL A 219 5.28 -1.86 18.29
C VAL A 219 5.48 -0.35 18.42
N ARG A 220 6.28 0.23 17.54
CA ARG A 220 6.65 1.65 17.62
C ARG A 220 5.69 2.54 16.82
N PRO A 221 5.29 3.71 17.34
CA PRO A 221 4.50 4.67 16.57
C PRO A 221 5.37 5.31 15.48
N ALA A 222 5.08 4.97 14.21
CA ALA A 222 5.75 5.55 13.04
C ALA A 222 4.93 5.35 11.76
N VAL A 223 5.12 6.24 10.79
CA VAL A 223 4.35 6.29 9.54
C VAL A 223 4.90 5.36 8.45
N SER A 224 6.13 4.88 8.56
CA SER A 224 6.76 4.01 7.57
C SER A 224 6.19 2.58 7.62
N LEU A 225 6.74 1.71 6.81
CA LEU A 225 6.35 0.30 6.71
C LEU A 225 7.46 -0.51 6.01
N GLY A 226 7.39 -1.84 6.12
CA GLY A 226 8.23 -2.75 5.34
C GLY A 226 9.67 -2.92 5.83
N GLY A 227 10.10 -2.19 6.85
CA GLY A 227 11.43 -2.35 7.44
C GLY A 227 11.49 -3.44 8.55
N PRO A 228 12.55 -3.54 9.44
CA PRO A 228 12.72 -4.62 10.42
C PRO A 228 12.00 -4.46 11.77
N GLU A 229 11.34 -3.31 12.10
CA GLU A 229 10.56 -3.10 13.34
C GLU A 229 9.06 -3.14 13.07
N SER A 230 8.24 -3.64 14.01
CA SER A 230 6.78 -3.48 13.95
C SER A 230 6.40 -2.02 14.20
N LEU A 231 5.61 -1.48 13.29
CA LEU A 231 5.21 -0.08 13.33
C LEU A 231 3.68 0.03 13.35
N ILE A 232 3.19 1.02 14.08
CA ILE A 232 1.78 1.38 14.10
C ILE A 232 1.63 2.87 13.81
N CYS A 233 0.59 3.24 13.07
CA CYS A 233 0.21 4.64 12.92
C CYS A 233 -1.30 4.82 12.95
N HIS A 234 -1.74 6.04 13.27
CA HIS A 234 -3.11 6.49 13.14
C HIS A 234 -3.22 7.28 11.82
N PRO A 235 -3.77 6.71 10.73
CA PRO A 235 -3.73 7.32 9.40
C PRO A 235 -4.35 8.72 9.35
N ALA A 236 -5.48 8.94 10.02
CA ALA A 236 -6.19 10.21 10.01
C ALA A 236 -5.35 11.41 10.52
N SER A 237 -4.44 11.17 11.48
CA SER A 237 -3.59 12.22 12.04
C SER A 237 -2.12 12.16 11.60
N SER A 238 -1.77 11.25 10.66
CA SER A 238 -0.40 11.08 10.20
C SER A 238 -0.32 11.00 8.66
N THR A 239 -0.43 9.81 8.10
CA THR A 239 -0.22 9.59 6.64
C THR A 239 -1.25 10.26 5.75
N HIS A 240 -2.44 10.59 6.29
CA HIS A 240 -3.54 11.25 5.57
C HIS A 240 -3.97 12.58 6.21
N VAL A 241 -3.10 13.18 7.02
CA VAL A 241 -3.38 14.48 7.66
C VAL A 241 -3.63 15.62 6.66
N GLY A 242 -3.07 15.52 5.45
CA GLY A 242 -3.30 16.48 4.36
C GLY A 242 -4.57 16.24 3.53
N VAL A 243 -5.35 15.20 3.88
CA VAL A 243 -6.64 14.90 3.25
C VAL A 243 -7.75 15.56 4.07
N THR A 244 -8.74 16.18 3.41
CA THR A 244 -9.84 16.83 4.13
C THR A 244 -10.63 15.81 4.98
N PRO A 245 -11.28 16.23 6.08
CA PRO A 245 -12.09 15.32 6.88
C PRO A 245 -13.19 14.60 6.09
N GLU A 246 -13.81 15.29 5.12
CA GLU A 246 -14.83 14.75 4.24
C GLU A 246 -14.26 13.67 3.32
N ASP A 247 -13.07 13.91 2.75
CA ASP A 247 -12.37 12.96 1.89
C ASP A 247 -11.83 11.77 2.71
N GLN A 248 -11.40 11.98 3.97
CA GLN A 248 -11.03 10.88 4.88
C GLN A 248 -12.23 9.95 5.11
N VAL A 249 -13.41 10.51 5.40
CA VAL A 249 -14.65 9.73 5.58
C VAL A 249 -14.99 8.96 4.30
N THR A 250 -14.93 9.63 3.15
CA THR A 250 -15.21 9.00 1.84
C THR A 250 -14.21 7.87 1.54
N ALA A 251 -12.96 8.01 1.96
CA ALA A 251 -11.93 6.99 1.83
C ALA A 251 -12.00 5.91 2.92
N GLY A 252 -12.99 5.94 3.81
CA GLY A 252 -13.16 5.00 4.91
C GLY A 252 -12.10 5.14 6.02
N ILE A 253 -11.44 6.30 6.11
CA ILE A 253 -10.42 6.56 7.14
C ILE A 253 -11.12 7.13 8.37
N THR A 254 -11.51 6.24 9.28
CA THR A 254 -12.19 6.63 10.52
C THR A 254 -11.20 7.14 11.57
N GLN A 255 -11.74 7.77 12.62
CA GLN A 255 -10.94 8.23 13.76
C GLN A 255 -10.48 7.09 14.67
N GLY A 256 -11.03 5.89 14.52
CA GLY A 256 -10.61 4.67 15.23
C GLY A 256 -9.61 3.81 14.45
N LEU A 257 -9.32 4.17 13.19
CA LEU A 257 -8.49 3.36 12.31
C LEU A 257 -7.01 3.42 12.70
N LEU A 258 -6.41 2.26 12.90
CA LEU A 258 -4.98 2.06 13.10
C LEU A 258 -4.43 1.15 12.00
N ARG A 259 -3.21 1.45 11.53
CA ARG A 259 -2.49 0.61 10.55
C ARG A 259 -1.22 0.06 11.18
N VAL A 260 -1.04 -1.25 11.08
CA VAL A 260 0.15 -1.97 11.56
C VAL A 260 0.94 -2.52 10.38
N SER A 261 2.26 -2.34 10.43
CA SER A 261 3.23 -3.06 9.63
C SER A 261 3.83 -4.16 10.49
N ALA A 262 3.40 -5.41 10.28
CA ALA A 262 3.86 -6.55 11.05
C ALA A 262 5.25 -7.01 10.60
N ARG A 263 6.01 -7.60 11.52
CA ARG A 263 7.43 -7.92 11.32
C ARG A 263 7.84 -9.30 11.79
N PRO A 264 9.13 -9.68 11.59
CA PRO A 264 9.64 -10.97 12.00
C PRO A 264 9.88 -11.10 13.51
N GLU A 265 9.24 -10.27 14.33
CA GLU A 265 9.22 -10.46 15.77
C GLU A 265 8.44 -11.73 16.12
N SER A 266 8.79 -12.36 17.23
CA SER A 266 8.03 -13.53 17.70
C SER A 266 6.55 -13.16 17.83
N THR A 267 5.68 -13.92 17.20
CA THR A 267 4.23 -13.74 17.31
C THR A 267 3.76 -13.85 18.76
N THR A 268 4.49 -14.60 19.59
CA THR A 268 4.26 -14.70 21.05
C THR A 268 4.48 -13.34 21.73
N ASP A 269 5.53 -12.61 21.34
CA ASP A 269 5.84 -11.30 21.95
C ASP A 269 4.87 -10.21 21.46
N LEU A 270 4.50 -10.21 20.18
CA LEU A 270 3.44 -9.33 19.65
C LEU A 270 2.11 -9.56 20.37
N ASN A 271 1.81 -10.81 20.72
CA ASN A 271 0.58 -11.20 21.40
C ASN A 271 0.55 -10.82 22.89
N ALA A 272 1.67 -10.89 23.58
CA ALA A 272 1.77 -10.49 25.00
C ALA A 272 1.52 -8.99 25.21
N HIS A 273 1.60 -8.18 24.16
CA HIS A 273 1.43 -6.73 24.21
C HIS A 273 0.12 -6.23 23.55
N SER A 274 -0.73 -7.14 23.06
CA SER A 274 -2.04 -6.82 22.47
C SER A 274 -3.24 -7.12 23.38
N GLN A 275 -2.99 -7.44 24.66
CA GLN A 275 -4.03 -7.68 25.69
C GLN A 275 -4.52 -6.39 26.31
#